data_1bcb2089aeea3b29d54e2caa2eb74279
#
_entry.id   1bcb2089aeea3b29d54e2caa2eb74279
#
_cell.length_a   1.000
_cell.length_b   1.000
_cell.length_c   1.000
_cell.angle_alpha   90.00
_cell.angle_beta   90.00
_cell.angle_gamma   90.00
#
_symmetry.space_group_name_H-M   'P 1'
#
loop_
_entity.id
_entity.type
_entity.pdbx_description
1 polymer ?
#
loop_
_entity_poly.entity_id
_entity_poly.type
_entity_poly.pdbx_seq_one_letter_code
_entity_poly.pdbx_strand_id
1 'polypeptide(L)'
;MNTQFDTIPFEALDGFSCNLKHFISPNPTKGPVLLVHGAGVRSNIFNPPSQQNIIHMLADAGYDVWLENWRGSIDLAPNEWDLDQVAKNDHPAAVQKITELTGSQEVKAIIHCQGSTSFMISAALGLLPQVKVIVSNAVSLHPVIPKFSVFKLNVLLPIVGTVFNYLDPSWGIEAPDTKSKVIRKVVQATHWEKDTTVGKMVSFTYGAGWPALWELDNLDKKTMDWIQYEFAHVPISFFRHIRNCVKNGVLVPSGNGETHYEVTPMQTDARIVLFGGVKNKCFLAESQVRTFNYLEKEKPGFHKLYLMEKYSHLDIFFGKNAHVDVFPLMINELDKG
;
A
#
# COMPACT_ATOMS: atom_id res chain seq x y z
N MET A 1 12.28 -16.05 15.30
CA MET A 1 12.78 -16.77 14.11
C MET A 1 13.49 -15.76 13.25
N ASN A 2 14.72 -16.00 12.80
CA ASN A 2 15.38 -15.16 11.82
C ASN A 2 14.68 -15.41 10.49
N THR A 3 13.87 -14.45 10.04
CA THR A 3 13.21 -14.52 8.75
C THR A 3 14.28 -14.36 7.68
N GLN A 4 14.58 -15.43 6.96
CA GLN A 4 15.59 -15.42 5.92
C GLN A 4 14.93 -14.97 4.62
N PHE A 5 15.37 -13.82 4.10
CA PHE A 5 14.94 -13.31 2.80
C PHE A 5 16.14 -13.25 1.85
N ASP A 6 15.94 -13.72 0.65
CA ASP A 6 16.80 -13.39 -0.47
C ASP A 6 16.37 -12.04 -1.06
N THR A 7 17.34 -11.19 -1.40
CA THR A 7 17.10 -9.94 -2.10
C THR A 7 17.48 -10.11 -3.57
N ILE A 8 16.50 -9.98 -4.44
CA ILE A 8 16.64 -10.22 -5.86
C ILE A 8 16.43 -8.90 -6.60
N PRO A 9 17.48 -8.32 -7.20
CA PRO A 9 17.34 -7.09 -7.98
C PRO A 9 16.55 -7.33 -9.27
N PHE A 10 15.79 -6.33 -9.68
CA PHE A 10 15.20 -6.24 -11.02
C PHE A 10 15.18 -4.79 -11.49
N GLU A 11 15.06 -4.61 -12.79
CA GLU A 11 14.86 -3.30 -13.39
C GLU A 11 13.41 -3.15 -13.82
N ALA A 12 12.78 -2.03 -13.43
CA ALA A 12 11.50 -1.62 -13.98
C ALA A 12 11.62 -1.38 -15.49
N LEU A 13 10.51 -1.38 -16.22
CA LEU A 13 10.55 -1.28 -17.69
C LEU A 13 11.16 0.02 -18.22
N ASP A 14 11.27 1.05 -17.39
CA ASP A 14 11.94 2.32 -17.67
C ASP A 14 13.40 2.38 -17.16
N GLY A 15 13.97 1.25 -16.71
CA GLY A 15 15.35 1.12 -16.26
C GLY A 15 15.58 1.51 -14.79
N PHE A 16 14.54 1.82 -14.01
CA PHE A 16 14.70 2.11 -12.59
C PHE A 16 15.00 0.84 -11.79
N SER A 17 16.03 0.87 -10.95
CA SER A 17 16.45 -0.30 -10.16
C SER A 17 15.53 -0.50 -8.96
N CYS A 18 14.87 -1.65 -8.92
CA CYS A 18 14.01 -2.13 -7.85
C CYS A 18 14.54 -3.46 -7.27
N ASN A 19 13.86 -4.00 -6.26
CA ASN A 19 14.15 -5.35 -5.79
C ASN A 19 12.91 -6.09 -5.28
N LEU A 20 12.99 -7.41 -5.31
CA LEU A 20 12.09 -8.33 -4.66
C LEU A 20 12.77 -8.89 -3.41
N LYS A 21 12.00 -9.09 -2.34
CA LYS A 21 12.38 -9.92 -1.20
C LYS A 21 11.66 -11.25 -1.32
N HIS A 22 12.39 -12.33 -1.45
CA HIS A 22 11.85 -13.68 -1.50
C HIS A 22 11.99 -14.35 -0.14
N PHE A 23 10.87 -14.73 0.46
CA PHE A 23 10.89 -15.48 1.72
C PHE A 23 11.19 -16.94 1.44
N ILE A 24 12.31 -17.45 1.98
CA ILE A 24 12.71 -18.83 1.79
C ILE A 24 11.80 -19.74 2.63
N SER A 25 10.81 -20.30 1.99
CA SER A 25 9.88 -21.28 2.55
C SER A 25 10.27 -22.70 2.16
N PRO A 26 10.23 -23.67 3.07
CA PRO A 26 10.43 -25.06 2.68
C PRO A 26 9.24 -25.57 1.87
N ASN A 27 9.50 -25.95 0.60
CA ASN A 27 8.57 -26.65 -0.29
C ASN A 27 7.20 -25.95 -0.52
N PRO A 28 7.14 -24.78 -1.14
CA PRO A 28 5.86 -24.17 -1.50
C PRO A 28 5.10 -25.07 -2.48
N THR A 29 3.77 -25.18 -2.30
CA THR A 29 2.89 -26.08 -3.08
C THR A 29 1.82 -25.34 -3.87
N LYS A 30 1.60 -24.03 -3.60
CA LYS A 30 0.50 -23.22 -4.17
C LYS A 30 0.94 -22.11 -5.13
N GLY A 31 2.20 -22.08 -5.51
CA GLY A 31 2.74 -21.03 -6.39
C GLY A 31 2.95 -19.67 -5.71
N PRO A 32 3.42 -18.66 -6.49
CA PRO A 32 3.85 -17.38 -5.95
C PRO A 32 2.69 -16.48 -5.53
N VAL A 33 2.87 -15.80 -4.40
CA VAL A 33 2.05 -14.68 -3.94
C VAL A 33 2.92 -13.45 -3.73
N LEU A 34 2.57 -12.34 -4.38
CA LEU A 34 3.28 -11.06 -4.32
C LEU A 34 2.59 -10.12 -3.32
N LEU A 35 3.35 -9.58 -2.37
CA LEU A 35 2.92 -8.53 -1.46
C LEU A 35 3.47 -7.18 -1.91
N VAL A 36 2.59 -6.18 -2.07
CA VAL A 36 2.94 -4.83 -2.56
C VAL A 36 2.58 -3.78 -1.51
N HIS A 37 3.58 -3.06 -1.03
CA HIS A 37 3.46 -2.07 0.04
C HIS A 37 2.97 -0.69 -0.45
N GLY A 38 2.58 0.18 0.50
CA GLY A 38 2.14 1.55 0.26
C GLY A 38 3.27 2.57 0.06
N ALA A 39 2.91 3.85 -0.03
CA ALA A 39 3.87 4.95 -0.15
C ALA A 39 4.62 5.23 1.15
N GLY A 40 5.92 5.55 1.03
CA GLY A 40 6.77 5.98 2.14
C GLY A 40 7.04 4.92 3.20
N VAL A 41 6.89 3.66 2.83
CA VAL A 41 7.26 2.48 3.60
C VAL A 41 8.09 1.54 2.72
N ARG A 42 8.45 0.38 3.23
CA ARG A 42 9.13 -0.71 2.52
C ARG A 42 8.37 -2.01 2.69
N SER A 43 8.75 -3.02 1.94
CA SER A 43 8.09 -4.34 1.99
C SER A 43 8.12 -4.98 3.39
N ASN A 44 9.07 -4.59 4.26
CA ASN A 44 9.13 -5.04 5.65
C ASN A 44 7.90 -4.66 6.49
N ILE A 45 7.02 -3.77 6.00
CA ILE A 45 5.75 -3.45 6.65
C ILE A 45 4.85 -4.68 6.85
N PHE A 46 5.02 -5.73 6.04
CA PHE A 46 4.32 -7.00 6.16
C PHE A 46 4.97 -7.98 7.14
N ASN A 47 6.13 -7.60 7.72
CA ASN A 47 6.92 -8.42 8.63
C ASN A 47 7.04 -7.80 10.04
N PRO A 48 5.91 -7.46 10.70
CA PRO A 48 5.96 -6.93 12.06
C PRO A 48 6.59 -7.94 13.02
N PRO A 49 7.12 -7.48 14.17
CA PRO A 49 7.76 -8.36 15.17
C PRO A 49 6.74 -9.16 15.97
N SER A 50 5.69 -9.63 15.33
CA SER A 50 4.65 -10.51 15.87
C SER A 50 4.98 -11.98 15.61
N GLN A 51 4.44 -12.87 16.43
CA GLN A 51 4.70 -14.33 16.27
C GLN A 51 4.09 -14.90 14.98
N GLN A 52 2.97 -14.33 14.52
CA GLN A 52 2.26 -14.74 13.30
C GLN A 52 1.95 -13.51 12.46
N ASN A 53 2.82 -13.22 11.50
CA ASN A 53 2.58 -12.21 10.48
C ASN A 53 2.04 -12.86 9.19
N ILE A 54 1.60 -12.04 8.25
CA ILE A 54 1.01 -12.50 7.00
C ILE A 54 1.97 -13.37 6.17
N ILE A 55 3.28 -13.08 6.21
CA ILE A 55 4.31 -13.81 5.45
C ILE A 55 4.40 -15.26 5.95
N HIS A 56 4.51 -15.44 7.26
CA HIS A 56 4.57 -16.78 7.85
C HIS A 56 3.29 -17.57 7.59
N MET A 57 2.12 -16.93 7.74
CA MET A 57 0.85 -17.62 7.52
C MET A 57 0.63 -18.00 6.04
N LEU A 58 1.09 -17.18 5.09
CA LEU A 58 1.07 -17.54 3.67
C LEU A 58 2.02 -18.70 3.38
N ALA A 59 3.23 -18.67 3.93
CA ALA A 59 4.20 -19.74 3.78
C ALA A 59 3.70 -21.06 4.41
N ASP A 60 3.12 -21.01 5.61
CA ASP A 60 2.50 -22.16 6.29
C ASP A 60 1.29 -22.70 5.50
N ALA A 61 0.57 -21.82 4.78
CA ALA A 61 -0.49 -22.22 3.86
C ALA A 61 0.03 -22.81 2.53
N GLY A 62 1.34 -22.84 2.30
CA GLY A 62 1.99 -23.43 1.13
C GLY A 62 2.27 -22.47 -0.01
N TYR A 63 2.15 -21.16 0.18
CA TYR A 63 2.50 -20.16 -0.83
C TYR A 63 4.01 -19.90 -0.90
N ASP A 64 4.50 -19.60 -2.10
CA ASP A 64 5.81 -19.05 -2.36
C ASP A 64 5.75 -17.53 -2.23
N VAL A 65 6.31 -16.96 -1.16
CA VAL A 65 6.01 -15.57 -0.74
C VAL A 65 7.06 -14.59 -1.24
N TRP A 66 6.62 -13.61 -2.02
CA TRP A 66 7.41 -12.55 -2.62
C TRP A 66 6.93 -11.18 -2.14
N LEU A 67 7.85 -10.26 -1.91
CA LEU A 67 7.54 -8.89 -1.50
C LEU A 67 8.24 -7.92 -2.46
N GLU A 68 7.48 -6.97 -3.00
CA GLU A 68 8.01 -5.97 -3.91
C GLU A 68 8.51 -4.74 -3.14
N ASN A 69 9.74 -4.32 -3.40
CA ASN A 69 10.24 -2.98 -3.15
C ASN A 69 10.28 -2.24 -4.49
N TRP A 70 9.13 -1.67 -4.86
CA TRP A 70 8.98 -0.80 -6.03
C TRP A 70 9.64 0.56 -5.77
N ARG A 71 9.77 1.44 -6.80
CA ARG A 71 10.50 2.73 -6.71
C ARG A 71 10.13 3.64 -5.54
N GLY A 72 8.94 3.49 -4.94
CA GLY A 72 8.52 4.24 -3.76
C GLY A 72 8.92 3.60 -2.43
N SER A 73 9.71 2.52 -2.43
CA SER A 73 10.25 1.91 -1.22
C SER A 73 11.32 2.79 -0.58
N ILE A 74 11.26 2.92 0.74
CA ILE A 74 12.28 3.65 1.52
C ILE A 74 13.63 2.91 1.59
N ASP A 75 13.70 1.67 1.14
CA ASP A 75 14.96 0.90 0.99
C ASP A 75 15.73 1.30 -0.28
N LEU A 76 15.11 2.08 -1.17
CA LEU A 76 15.72 2.58 -2.40
C LEU A 76 16.09 4.06 -2.28
N ALA A 77 16.92 4.54 -3.18
CA ALA A 77 17.27 5.96 -3.19
C ALA A 77 16.04 6.85 -3.41
N PRO A 78 15.91 7.97 -2.68
CA PRO A 78 14.82 8.91 -2.87
C PRO A 78 14.72 9.36 -4.32
N ASN A 79 13.52 9.28 -4.89
CA ASN A 79 13.23 9.70 -6.25
C ASN A 79 11.82 10.28 -6.35
N GLU A 80 11.56 11.08 -7.38
CA GLU A 80 10.22 11.53 -7.69
C GLU A 80 9.52 10.47 -8.54
N TRP A 81 8.26 10.19 -8.22
CA TRP A 81 7.43 9.24 -8.94
C TRP A 81 5.96 9.62 -8.88
N ASP A 82 5.18 9.05 -9.77
CA ASP A 82 3.72 9.10 -9.77
C ASP A 82 3.11 7.70 -9.96
N LEU A 83 1.77 7.61 -9.88
CA LEU A 83 1.06 6.33 -10.00
C LEU A 83 1.28 5.66 -11.35
N ASP A 84 1.38 6.45 -12.42
CA ASP A 84 1.49 5.96 -13.80
C ASP A 84 2.82 5.28 -14.04
N GLN A 85 3.91 5.89 -13.55
CA GLN A 85 5.25 5.32 -13.66
C GLN A 85 5.31 3.96 -12.99
N VAL A 86 4.83 3.87 -11.75
CA VAL A 86 4.82 2.62 -10.98
C VAL A 86 3.94 1.57 -11.65
N ALA A 87 2.74 1.95 -12.06
CA ALA A 87 1.79 1.03 -12.67
C ALA A 87 2.26 0.46 -14.01
N LYS A 88 2.93 1.27 -14.82
CA LYS A 88 3.35 0.86 -16.17
C LYS A 88 4.70 0.18 -16.20
N ASN A 89 5.56 0.41 -15.21
CA ASN A 89 6.94 -0.02 -15.26
C ASN A 89 7.34 -0.99 -14.14
N ASP A 90 7.00 -0.71 -12.87
CA ASP A 90 7.51 -1.46 -11.72
C ASP A 90 6.76 -2.79 -11.56
N HIS A 91 5.44 -2.73 -11.37
CA HIS A 91 4.63 -3.93 -11.11
C HIS A 91 4.66 -4.96 -12.24
N PRO A 92 4.56 -4.57 -13.55
CA PRO A 92 4.71 -5.54 -14.63
C PRO A 92 6.07 -6.22 -14.65
N ALA A 93 7.16 -5.47 -14.41
CA ALA A 93 8.52 -6.03 -14.35
C ALA A 93 8.70 -6.96 -13.15
N ALA A 94 8.14 -6.60 -11.98
CA ALA A 94 8.17 -7.45 -10.78
C ALA A 94 7.44 -8.79 -11.00
N VAL A 95 6.23 -8.74 -11.55
CA VAL A 95 5.44 -9.95 -11.86
C VAL A 95 6.15 -10.82 -12.90
N GLN A 96 6.68 -10.22 -13.95
CA GLN A 96 7.46 -10.93 -14.95
C GLN A 96 8.69 -11.61 -14.31
N LYS A 97 9.44 -10.89 -13.46
CA LYS A 97 10.60 -11.44 -12.77
C LYS A 97 10.27 -12.65 -11.89
N ILE A 98 9.14 -12.61 -11.19
CA ILE A 98 8.67 -13.74 -10.38
C ILE A 98 8.34 -14.94 -11.27
N THR A 99 7.61 -14.75 -12.37
CA THR A 99 7.27 -15.85 -13.29
C THR A 99 8.49 -16.46 -13.95
N GLU A 100 9.50 -15.65 -14.31
CA GLU A 100 10.79 -16.13 -14.83
C GLU A 100 11.54 -17.00 -13.83
N LEU A 101 11.57 -16.60 -12.55
CA LEU A 101 12.34 -17.31 -11.52
C LEU A 101 11.65 -18.56 -11.02
N THR A 102 10.32 -18.54 -10.94
CA THR A 102 9.53 -19.66 -10.42
C THR A 102 9.08 -20.65 -11.49
N GLY A 103 9.06 -20.23 -12.74
CA GLY A 103 8.43 -20.98 -13.85
C GLY A 103 6.90 -21.01 -13.79
N SER A 104 6.29 -20.34 -12.80
CA SER A 104 4.84 -20.28 -12.65
C SER A 104 4.22 -19.39 -13.73
N GLN A 105 3.09 -19.84 -14.29
CA GLN A 105 2.31 -19.04 -15.25
C GLN A 105 1.31 -18.11 -14.55
N GLU A 106 1.11 -18.28 -13.25
CA GLU A 106 0.13 -17.55 -12.48
C GLU A 106 0.74 -16.99 -11.19
N VAL A 107 0.34 -15.77 -10.84
CA VAL A 107 0.73 -15.07 -9.61
C VAL A 107 -0.54 -14.61 -8.90
N LYS A 108 -0.54 -14.67 -7.58
CA LYS A 108 -1.56 -14.02 -6.74
C LYS A 108 -0.96 -12.80 -6.07
N ALA A 109 -1.77 -11.82 -5.71
CA ALA A 109 -1.25 -10.59 -5.12
C ALA A 109 -2.04 -10.14 -3.89
N ILE A 110 -1.33 -9.64 -2.87
CA ILE A 110 -1.90 -8.86 -1.77
C ILE A 110 -1.30 -7.46 -1.87
N ILE A 111 -2.13 -6.48 -2.11
CA ILE A 111 -1.72 -5.11 -2.39
C ILE A 111 -2.30 -4.13 -1.38
N HIS A 112 -1.51 -3.12 -1.01
CA HIS A 112 -1.87 -2.20 0.06
C HIS A 112 -1.65 -0.74 -0.28
N CYS A 113 -2.63 0.12 0.08
CA CYS A 113 -2.52 1.58 0.04
C CYS A 113 -2.16 2.10 -1.37
N GLN A 114 -1.04 2.80 -1.49
CA GLN A 114 -0.53 3.31 -2.75
C GLN A 114 -0.15 2.17 -3.72
N GLY A 115 0.49 1.10 -3.24
CA GLY A 115 0.75 -0.08 -4.07
C GLY A 115 -0.54 -0.71 -4.62
N SER A 116 -1.64 -0.58 -3.86
CA SER A 116 -2.95 -1.01 -4.35
C SER A 116 -3.46 -0.14 -5.51
N THR A 117 -3.33 1.19 -5.42
CA THR A 117 -3.79 2.07 -6.51
C THR A 117 -2.99 1.85 -7.80
N SER A 118 -1.67 1.84 -7.72
CA SER A 118 -0.82 1.63 -8.91
C SER A 118 -0.97 0.22 -9.50
N PHE A 119 -1.04 -0.81 -8.66
CA PHE A 119 -1.26 -2.18 -9.11
C PHE A 119 -2.63 -2.37 -9.78
N MET A 120 -3.67 -1.73 -9.24
CA MET A 120 -5.01 -1.75 -9.86
C MET A 120 -5.06 -1.00 -11.19
N ILE A 121 -4.25 0.05 -11.37
CA ILE A 121 -4.06 0.68 -12.70
C ILE A 121 -3.44 -0.34 -13.66
N SER A 122 -2.36 -1.04 -13.25
CA SER A 122 -1.73 -2.06 -14.08
C SER A 122 -2.72 -3.16 -14.50
N ALA A 123 -3.55 -3.62 -13.54
CA ALA A 123 -4.57 -4.62 -13.81
C ALA A 123 -5.65 -4.10 -14.76
N ALA A 124 -6.18 -2.89 -14.53
CA ALA A 124 -7.19 -2.27 -15.39
C ALA A 124 -6.72 -2.11 -16.85
N LEU A 125 -5.44 -1.84 -17.04
CA LEU A 125 -4.79 -1.70 -18.35
C LEU A 125 -4.36 -3.03 -18.98
N GLY A 126 -4.58 -4.18 -18.33
CA GLY A 126 -4.20 -5.50 -18.84
C GLY A 126 -2.69 -5.79 -18.81
N LEU A 127 -1.92 -5.04 -18.02
CA LEU A 127 -0.46 -5.18 -17.94
C LEU A 127 0.00 -6.36 -17.07
N LEU A 128 -0.93 -7.05 -16.40
CA LEU A 128 -0.67 -8.13 -15.45
C LEU A 128 -1.47 -9.40 -15.82
N PRO A 129 -1.33 -9.97 -17.02
CA PRO A 129 -2.14 -11.12 -17.45
C PRO A 129 -1.89 -12.41 -16.63
N GLN A 130 -0.72 -12.49 -15.96
CA GLN A 130 -0.37 -13.60 -15.06
C GLN A 130 -1.08 -13.54 -13.72
N VAL A 131 -1.59 -12.37 -13.31
CA VAL A 131 -2.23 -12.21 -12.00
C VAL A 131 -3.67 -12.70 -12.04
N LYS A 132 -4.00 -13.69 -11.19
CA LYS A 132 -5.33 -14.35 -11.17
C LYS A 132 -6.20 -13.92 -9.99
N VAL A 133 -5.59 -13.60 -8.85
CA VAL A 133 -6.30 -13.10 -7.66
C VAL A 133 -5.58 -11.87 -7.12
N ILE A 134 -6.35 -10.83 -6.85
CA ILE A 134 -5.86 -9.60 -6.23
C ILE A 134 -6.64 -9.37 -4.93
N VAL A 135 -5.96 -9.44 -3.79
CA VAL A 135 -6.47 -8.99 -2.49
C VAL A 135 -6.00 -7.56 -2.26
N SER A 136 -6.91 -6.60 -2.40
CA SER A 136 -6.61 -5.16 -2.34
C SER A 136 -7.08 -4.56 -1.02
N ASN A 137 -6.18 -3.94 -0.26
CA ASN A 137 -6.50 -3.29 1.01
C ASN A 137 -6.44 -1.76 0.95
N ALA A 138 -7.39 -1.14 1.62
CA ALA A 138 -7.57 0.27 1.92
C ALA A 138 -8.16 1.10 0.78
N VAL A 139 -7.63 1.04 -0.42
CA VAL A 139 -8.07 1.79 -1.60
C VAL A 139 -7.75 1.01 -2.87
N SER A 140 -8.52 1.23 -3.91
CA SER A 140 -8.29 0.65 -5.24
C SER A 140 -8.47 1.72 -6.31
N LEU A 141 -9.54 1.68 -7.13
CA LEU A 141 -9.76 2.63 -8.22
C LEU A 141 -10.42 3.95 -7.79
N HIS A 142 -11.12 3.98 -6.65
CA HIS A 142 -11.94 5.12 -6.22
C HIS A 142 -11.46 5.69 -4.88
N PRO A 143 -10.49 6.63 -4.86
CA PRO A 143 -9.98 7.19 -3.62
C PRO A 143 -11.02 8.14 -2.98
N VAL A 144 -11.44 7.83 -1.76
CA VAL A 144 -12.26 8.68 -0.91
C VAL A 144 -11.50 8.96 0.37
N ILE A 145 -11.29 10.22 0.68
CA ILE A 145 -10.51 10.67 1.85
C ILE A 145 -11.34 11.56 2.77
N PRO A 146 -10.96 11.70 4.05
CA PRO A 146 -11.63 12.62 4.97
C PRO A 146 -11.63 14.07 4.47
N LYS A 147 -12.68 14.84 4.78
CA LYS A 147 -12.81 16.25 4.36
C LYS A 147 -11.60 17.11 4.74
N PHE A 148 -11.02 16.89 5.91
CA PHE A 148 -9.82 17.63 6.33
C PHE A 148 -8.59 17.25 5.51
N SER A 149 -8.46 16.00 5.07
CA SER A 149 -7.41 15.59 4.11
C SER A 149 -7.58 16.27 2.75
N VAL A 150 -8.83 16.47 2.28
CA VAL A 150 -9.11 17.25 1.07
C VAL A 150 -8.62 18.69 1.23
N PHE A 151 -8.87 19.32 2.38
CA PHE A 151 -8.35 20.65 2.68
C PHE A 151 -6.79 20.66 2.69
N LYS A 152 -6.16 19.69 3.32
CA LYS A 152 -4.69 19.56 3.33
C LYS A 152 -4.12 19.46 1.91
N LEU A 153 -4.69 18.63 1.05
CA LEU A 153 -4.23 18.46 -0.33
C LEU A 153 -4.46 19.71 -1.19
N ASN A 154 -5.55 20.44 -0.96
CA ASN A 154 -5.89 21.60 -1.80
C ASN A 154 -5.22 22.90 -1.35
N VAL A 155 -4.97 23.08 -0.06
CA VAL A 155 -4.47 24.33 0.53
C VAL A 155 -3.03 24.18 1.04
N LEU A 156 -2.75 23.17 1.85
CA LEU A 156 -1.44 23.03 2.48
C LEU A 156 -0.37 22.45 1.53
N LEU A 157 -0.74 21.46 0.72
CA LEU A 157 0.18 20.82 -0.20
C LEU A 157 0.84 21.79 -1.21
N PRO A 158 0.12 22.73 -1.85
CA PRO A 158 0.76 23.74 -2.71
C PRO A 158 1.81 24.56 -1.97
N ILE A 159 1.56 24.96 -0.72
CA ILE A 159 2.49 25.74 0.11
C ILE A 159 3.70 24.91 0.50
N VAL A 160 3.46 23.70 1.04
CA VAL A 160 4.53 22.78 1.46
C VAL A 160 5.41 22.37 0.26
N GLY A 161 4.81 22.14 -0.90
CA GLY A 161 5.52 21.78 -2.13
C GLY A 161 6.35 22.87 -2.78
N THR A 162 6.32 24.13 -2.26
CA THR A 162 7.29 25.18 -2.63
C THR A 162 8.59 25.10 -1.81
N VAL A 163 8.56 24.40 -0.68
CA VAL A 163 9.65 24.34 0.30
C VAL A 163 10.31 22.97 0.35
N PHE A 164 9.53 21.91 0.11
CA PHE A 164 9.96 20.51 0.21
C PHE A 164 9.66 19.75 -1.07
N ASN A 165 10.58 18.89 -1.49
CA ASN A 165 10.34 17.89 -2.55
C ASN A 165 9.75 16.60 -1.97
N TYR A 166 9.98 16.35 -0.69
CA TYR A 166 9.51 15.17 0.05
C TYR A 166 8.89 15.56 1.39
N LEU A 167 7.91 14.82 1.84
CA LEU A 167 7.51 14.75 3.25
C LEU A 167 8.08 13.46 3.84
N ASP A 168 8.58 13.53 5.08
CA ASP A 168 9.27 12.41 5.69
C ASP A 168 8.86 12.22 7.16
N PRO A 169 8.04 11.20 7.46
CA PRO A 169 7.68 10.90 8.84
C PRO A 169 8.85 10.53 9.75
N SER A 170 9.98 10.09 9.21
CA SER A 170 11.19 9.79 10.00
C SER A 170 11.78 11.04 10.69
N TRP A 171 11.37 12.25 10.29
CA TRP A 171 11.67 13.47 11.03
C TRP A 171 11.13 13.44 12.47
N GLY A 172 10.22 12.54 12.76
CA GLY A 172 9.80 12.25 14.14
C GLY A 172 10.93 11.69 15.01
N ILE A 173 11.88 10.96 14.44
CA ILE A 173 13.10 10.48 15.10
C ILE A 173 14.17 11.57 15.01
N GLU A 174 14.55 11.93 13.78
CA GLU A 174 15.61 12.90 13.52
C GLU A 174 15.23 13.83 12.36
N ALA A 175 15.18 15.12 12.65
CA ALA A 175 14.93 16.16 11.65
C ALA A 175 16.27 16.78 11.23
N PRO A 176 16.71 16.60 9.96
CA PRO A 176 18.08 16.92 9.54
C PRO A 176 18.36 18.42 9.46
N ASP A 177 17.38 19.24 9.13
CA ASP A 177 17.56 20.66 8.90
C ASP A 177 16.54 21.54 9.67
N THR A 178 16.67 22.86 9.56
CA THR A 178 15.80 23.82 10.26
C THR A 178 14.35 23.71 9.81
N LYS A 179 14.07 23.45 8.51
CA LYS A 179 12.71 23.38 7.96
C LYS A 179 11.99 22.14 8.49
N SER A 180 12.64 20.99 8.46
CA SER A 180 12.10 19.74 9.01
C SER A 180 11.88 19.81 10.53
N LYS A 181 12.80 20.49 11.27
CA LYS A 181 12.63 20.77 12.71
C LYS A 181 11.39 21.62 13.00
N VAL A 182 11.10 22.61 12.15
CA VAL A 182 9.90 23.45 12.27
C VAL A 182 8.66 22.59 12.07
N ILE A 183 8.58 21.79 10.99
CA ILE A 183 7.45 20.87 10.75
C ILE A 183 7.25 19.91 11.94
N ARG A 184 8.34 19.28 12.43
CA ARG A 184 8.28 18.40 13.60
C ARG A 184 7.66 19.11 14.82
N LYS A 185 8.07 20.35 15.12
CA LYS A 185 7.50 21.12 16.24
C LYS A 185 6.02 21.45 16.03
N VAL A 186 5.63 21.84 14.81
CA VAL A 186 4.22 22.10 14.47
C VAL A 186 3.39 20.84 14.68
N VAL A 187 3.86 19.68 14.20
CA VAL A 187 3.16 18.40 14.38
C VAL A 187 3.06 18.05 15.86
N GLN A 188 4.12 18.18 16.65
CA GLN A 188 4.09 17.94 18.09
C GLN A 188 3.10 18.84 18.83
N ALA A 189 2.93 20.09 18.39
CA ALA A 189 2.02 21.05 18.99
C ALA A 189 0.55 20.85 18.57
N THR A 190 0.28 20.21 17.42
CA THR A 190 -1.08 20.06 16.86
C THR A 190 -1.63 18.63 16.94
N HIS A 191 -0.80 17.65 17.26
CA HIS A 191 -1.17 16.24 17.37
C HIS A 191 -1.01 15.78 18.83
N TRP A 192 -2.15 15.62 19.52
CA TRP A 192 -2.17 15.36 20.97
C TRP A 192 -2.46 13.90 21.33
N GLU A 193 -2.57 13.03 20.33
CA GLU A 193 -2.74 11.59 20.53
C GLU A 193 -1.55 10.98 21.30
N LYS A 194 -1.83 9.88 22.01
CA LYS A 194 -0.82 9.10 22.75
C LYS A 194 -0.01 8.19 21.81
N ASP A 195 0.53 8.76 20.75
CA ASP A 195 1.36 8.05 19.78
C ASP A 195 2.81 8.55 19.82
N THR A 196 3.71 7.81 19.16
CA THR A 196 5.11 8.23 18.97
C THR A 196 5.18 9.49 18.10
N THR A 197 6.31 10.21 18.15
CA THR A 197 6.46 11.38 17.28
C THR A 197 6.40 11.00 15.78
N VAL A 198 6.91 9.82 15.41
CA VAL A 198 6.75 9.31 14.04
C VAL A 198 5.29 9.03 13.72
N GLY A 199 4.53 8.40 14.61
CA GLY A 199 3.09 8.18 14.42
C GLY A 199 2.31 9.47 14.21
N LYS A 200 2.65 10.54 14.95
CA LYS A 200 2.11 11.88 14.74
C LYS A 200 2.49 12.46 13.38
N MET A 201 3.75 12.28 12.95
CA MET A 201 4.20 12.68 11.61
C MET A 201 3.48 11.91 10.50
N VAL A 202 3.24 10.60 10.70
CA VAL A 202 2.46 9.76 9.79
C VAL A 202 1.02 10.26 9.67
N SER A 203 0.35 10.58 10.80
CA SER A 203 -1.00 11.15 10.81
C SER A 203 -1.05 12.52 10.12
N PHE A 204 -0.04 13.36 10.33
CA PHE A 204 0.11 14.63 9.63
C PHE A 204 0.27 14.43 8.12
N THR A 205 1.09 13.48 7.69
CA THR A 205 1.45 13.26 6.29
C THR A 205 0.30 12.65 5.49
N TYR A 206 -0.34 11.59 6.00
CA TYR A 206 -1.22 10.76 5.18
C TYR A 206 -2.72 10.91 5.46
N GLY A 207 -3.12 11.36 6.65
CA GLY A 207 -4.52 11.25 7.01
C GLY A 207 -5.11 12.46 7.69
N ALA A 208 -6.33 12.27 8.20
CA ALA A 208 -7.03 13.22 9.04
C ALA A 208 -7.64 12.46 10.23
N GLY A 209 -7.13 12.72 11.39
CA GLY A 209 -7.49 12.04 12.63
C GLY A 209 -6.24 11.60 13.38
N TRP A 210 -6.44 11.09 14.60
CA TRP A 210 -5.35 10.84 15.52
C TRP A 210 -5.59 9.53 16.29
N PRO A 211 -4.84 8.49 15.98
CA PRO A 211 -3.97 8.25 14.82
C PRO A 211 -4.77 8.13 13.52
N ALA A 212 -4.10 8.34 12.39
CA ALA A 212 -4.77 8.27 11.08
C ALA A 212 -4.71 6.87 10.44
N LEU A 213 -3.63 6.11 10.67
CA LEU A 213 -3.35 4.87 9.94
C LEU A 213 -3.53 3.61 10.77
N TRP A 214 -3.72 3.68 12.06
CA TRP A 214 -3.94 2.53 12.94
C TRP A 214 -4.75 2.89 14.18
N GLU A 215 -5.36 1.90 14.79
CA GLU A 215 -5.93 1.99 16.12
C GLU A 215 -4.87 1.59 17.15
N LEU A 216 -4.59 2.46 18.12
CA LEU A 216 -3.56 2.20 19.14
C LEU A 216 -3.86 0.94 19.96
N ASP A 217 -5.14 0.65 20.20
CA ASP A 217 -5.57 -0.54 20.93
C ASP A 217 -5.30 -1.85 20.17
N ASN A 218 -5.06 -1.77 18.84
CA ASN A 218 -4.70 -2.92 18.02
C ASN A 218 -3.20 -3.20 18.04
N LEU A 219 -2.36 -2.29 18.54
CA LEU A 219 -0.91 -2.45 18.56
C LEU A 219 -0.41 -2.87 19.94
N ASP A 220 0.59 -3.71 19.96
CA ASP A 220 1.41 -3.94 21.14
C ASP A 220 2.64 -3.03 21.16
N LYS A 221 3.35 -3.00 22.29
CA LYS A 221 4.53 -2.13 22.45
C LYS A 221 5.64 -2.44 21.45
N LYS A 222 5.88 -3.72 21.13
CA LYS A 222 6.93 -4.12 20.19
C LYS A 222 6.63 -3.60 18.78
N THR A 223 5.38 -3.72 18.37
CA THR A 223 4.92 -3.20 17.07
C THR A 223 5.00 -1.66 17.03
N MET A 224 4.62 -0.97 18.12
CA MET A 224 4.77 0.48 18.20
C MET A 224 6.23 0.94 18.15
N ASP A 225 7.14 0.22 18.79
CA ASP A 225 8.56 0.53 18.76
C ASP A 225 9.17 0.26 17.36
N TRP A 226 8.73 -0.79 16.68
CA TRP A 226 9.21 -1.18 15.36
C TRP A 226 8.69 -0.26 14.25
N ILE A 227 7.39 0.09 14.26
CA ILE A 227 6.75 0.84 13.17
C ILE A 227 7.37 2.21 12.91
N GLN A 228 8.03 2.78 13.91
CA GLN A 228 8.71 4.07 13.79
C GLN A 228 9.84 4.07 12.75
N TYR A 229 10.41 2.89 12.45
CA TYR A 229 11.51 2.72 11.51
C TYR A 229 11.07 2.23 10.14
N GLU A 230 9.75 2.09 9.94
CA GLU A 230 9.17 1.60 8.69
C GLU A 230 8.66 2.74 7.79
N PHE A 231 8.79 4.00 8.22
CA PHE A 231 8.37 5.18 7.45
C PHE A 231 9.54 6.11 7.16
N ALA A 232 9.58 6.62 5.92
CA ALA A 232 10.49 7.69 5.52
C ALA A 232 9.87 8.55 4.39
N HIS A 233 10.69 9.03 3.48
CA HIS A 233 10.37 10.01 2.46
C HIS A 233 9.26 9.59 1.48
N VAL A 234 8.40 10.54 1.15
CA VAL A 234 7.38 10.44 0.10
C VAL A 234 7.43 11.70 -0.76
N PRO A 235 7.53 11.59 -2.09
CA PRO A 235 7.65 12.74 -2.96
C PRO A 235 6.35 13.56 -3.04
N ILE A 236 6.48 14.85 -3.20
CA ILE A 236 5.34 15.76 -3.40
C ILE A 236 4.62 15.48 -4.73
N SER A 237 5.31 14.94 -5.74
CA SER A 237 4.72 14.50 -7.00
C SER A 237 3.59 13.48 -6.79
N PHE A 238 3.77 12.50 -5.90
CA PHE A 238 2.72 11.55 -5.52
C PHE A 238 1.48 12.26 -4.96
N PHE A 239 1.66 13.19 -4.00
CA PHE A 239 0.52 13.90 -3.41
C PHE A 239 -0.21 14.78 -4.42
N ARG A 240 0.49 15.35 -5.40
CA ARG A 240 -0.13 16.09 -6.52
C ARG A 240 -0.98 15.17 -7.38
N HIS A 241 -0.49 13.98 -7.69
CA HIS A 241 -1.23 13.00 -8.49
C HIS A 241 -2.48 12.48 -7.72
N ILE A 242 -2.32 12.05 -6.46
CA ILE A 242 -3.46 11.59 -5.66
C ILE A 242 -4.52 12.68 -5.42
N ARG A 243 -4.10 13.96 -5.32
CA ARG A 243 -5.03 15.10 -5.27
C ARG A 243 -5.92 15.14 -6.51
N ASN A 244 -5.36 14.93 -7.70
CA ASN A 244 -6.14 14.90 -8.95
C ASN A 244 -7.11 13.72 -8.95
N CYS A 245 -6.69 12.54 -8.53
CA CYS A 245 -7.53 11.36 -8.41
C CYS A 245 -8.70 11.59 -7.42
N VAL A 246 -8.42 12.16 -6.24
CA VAL A 246 -9.45 12.49 -5.24
C VAL A 246 -10.45 13.53 -5.78
N LYS A 247 -9.97 14.52 -6.53
CA LYS A 247 -10.85 15.54 -7.14
C LYS A 247 -11.81 14.92 -8.17
N ASN A 248 -11.38 13.92 -8.91
CA ASN A 248 -12.20 13.22 -9.90
C ASN A 248 -13.01 12.06 -9.27
N GLY A 249 -12.72 11.65 -8.03
CA GLY A 249 -13.38 10.53 -7.35
C GLY A 249 -12.99 9.16 -7.90
N VAL A 250 -12.01 9.10 -8.82
CA VAL A 250 -11.50 7.91 -9.49
C VAL A 250 -10.03 8.14 -9.85
N LEU A 251 -9.25 7.06 -10.04
CA LEU A 251 -7.87 7.18 -10.51
C LEU A 251 -7.84 7.74 -11.94
N VAL A 252 -6.98 8.75 -12.14
CA VAL A 252 -6.77 9.42 -13.41
C VAL A 252 -5.27 9.51 -13.71
N PRO A 253 -4.85 9.60 -14.98
CA PRO A 253 -3.45 9.83 -15.34
C PRO A 253 -2.86 11.09 -14.73
N SER A 254 -1.55 11.11 -14.50
CA SER A 254 -0.80 12.27 -13.98
C SER A 254 -0.77 13.45 -14.95
N GLY A 255 -0.86 13.19 -16.25
CA GLY A 255 -0.98 14.23 -17.30
C GLY A 255 -2.39 14.79 -17.43
N ASN A 256 -2.54 15.81 -18.29
CA ASN A 256 -3.82 16.45 -18.58
C ASN A 256 -4.76 15.60 -19.49
N GLY A 257 -4.64 14.29 -19.44
CA GLY A 257 -5.50 13.37 -20.20
C GLY A 257 -6.89 13.25 -19.58
N GLU A 258 -7.92 13.15 -20.44
CA GLU A 258 -9.31 12.95 -20.02
C GLU A 258 -9.66 11.50 -19.71
N THR A 259 -8.71 10.57 -19.86
CA THR A 259 -8.95 9.14 -19.64
C THR A 259 -8.84 8.78 -18.17
N HIS A 260 -9.87 8.10 -17.66
CA HIS A 260 -9.88 7.50 -16.32
C HIS A 260 -9.35 6.07 -16.40
N TYR A 261 -8.78 5.57 -15.29
CA TYR A 261 -8.39 4.17 -15.19
C TYR A 261 -9.54 3.23 -14.79
N GLU A 262 -10.73 3.76 -14.65
CA GLU A 262 -11.98 3.02 -14.63
C GLU A 262 -12.32 2.60 -16.07
N VAL A 263 -11.56 1.64 -16.59
CA VAL A 263 -11.74 1.13 -17.96
C VAL A 263 -12.87 0.11 -17.98
N THR A 264 -13.84 0.30 -18.86
CA THR A 264 -15.00 -0.59 -18.99
C THR A 264 -15.00 -1.27 -20.37
N PRO A 265 -14.89 -2.61 -20.43
CA PRO A 265 -14.56 -3.54 -19.33
C PRO A 265 -13.09 -3.42 -18.89
N MET A 266 -12.81 -3.72 -17.63
CA MET A 266 -11.42 -3.83 -17.16
C MET A 266 -10.69 -4.93 -17.96
N GLN A 267 -9.44 -4.62 -18.34
CA GLN A 267 -8.62 -5.54 -19.14
C GLN A 267 -7.91 -6.59 -18.27
N THR A 268 -8.57 -7.07 -17.25
CA THR A 268 -8.08 -8.16 -16.39
C THR A 268 -9.15 -9.21 -16.14
N ASP A 269 -8.72 -10.46 -16.08
CA ASP A 269 -9.56 -11.58 -15.65
C ASP A 269 -9.39 -11.93 -14.17
N ALA A 270 -8.53 -11.20 -13.46
CA ALA A 270 -8.25 -11.43 -12.05
C ALA A 270 -9.52 -11.29 -11.20
N ARG A 271 -9.69 -12.20 -10.26
CA ARG A 271 -10.67 -12.05 -9.19
C ARG A 271 -10.16 -11.03 -8.18
N ILE A 272 -10.94 -10.00 -7.90
CA ILE A 272 -10.56 -8.90 -7.01
C ILE A 272 -11.34 -9.04 -5.70
N VAL A 273 -10.60 -9.05 -4.59
CA VAL A 273 -11.12 -9.11 -3.23
C VAL A 273 -10.69 -7.86 -2.48
N LEU A 274 -11.66 -7.08 -2.04
CA LEU A 274 -11.44 -5.77 -1.45
C LEU A 274 -11.55 -5.85 0.07
N PHE A 275 -10.55 -5.31 0.77
CA PHE A 275 -10.55 -5.15 2.22
C PHE A 275 -10.54 -3.67 2.58
N GLY A 276 -11.40 -3.25 3.49
CA GLY A 276 -11.47 -1.88 3.99
C GLY A 276 -11.59 -1.84 5.51
N GLY A 277 -10.64 -1.19 6.19
CA GLY A 277 -10.78 -0.88 7.61
C GLY A 277 -11.82 0.23 7.81
N VAL A 278 -12.85 -0.03 8.62
CA VAL A 278 -13.93 0.96 8.87
C VAL A 278 -13.42 2.19 9.62
N LYS A 279 -12.37 2.03 10.42
CA LYS A 279 -11.74 3.11 11.19
C LYS A 279 -10.63 3.86 10.43
N ASN A 280 -10.42 3.54 9.16
CA ASN A 280 -9.40 4.15 8.32
C ASN A 280 -9.64 5.66 8.12
N LYS A 281 -8.64 6.48 8.47
CA LYS A 281 -8.68 7.96 8.36
C LYS A 281 -7.68 8.51 7.32
N CYS A 282 -7.11 7.61 6.52
CA CYS A 282 -6.32 7.94 5.32
C CYS A 282 -7.21 7.83 4.08
N PHE A 283 -7.62 6.61 3.73
CA PHE A 283 -8.66 6.34 2.74
C PHE A 283 -9.87 5.72 3.45
N LEU A 284 -11.01 6.38 3.37
CA LEU A 284 -12.24 5.90 3.99
C LEU A 284 -12.66 4.53 3.39
N ALA A 285 -13.30 3.68 4.17
CA ALA A 285 -13.82 2.38 3.71
C ALA A 285 -14.72 2.51 2.48
N GLU A 286 -15.36 3.67 2.30
CA GLU A 286 -16.11 4.07 1.11
C GLU A 286 -15.31 3.91 -0.20
N SER A 287 -13.97 4.05 -0.16
CA SER A 287 -13.11 3.83 -1.33
C SER A 287 -13.28 2.42 -1.89
N GLN A 288 -13.26 1.42 -1.01
CA GLN A 288 -13.45 0.04 -1.41
C GLN A 288 -14.89 -0.28 -1.80
N VAL A 289 -15.87 0.32 -1.11
CA VAL A 289 -17.29 0.18 -1.47
C VAL A 289 -17.57 0.69 -2.87
N ARG A 290 -17.02 1.84 -3.25
CA ARG A 290 -17.19 2.40 -4.60
C ARG A 290 -16.53 1.52 -5.66
N THR A 291 -15.32 1.06 -5.41
CA THR A 291 -14.65 0.13 -6.33
C THR A 291 -15.42 -1.18 -6.45
N PHE A 292 -15.91 -1.74 -5.34
CA PHE A 292 -16.74 -2.95 -5.37
C PHE A 292 -17.99 -2.77 -6.21
N ASN A 293 -18.73 -1.67 -6.01
CA ASN A 293 -19.94 -1.38 -6.79
C ASN A 293 -19.65 -1.21 -8.29
N TYR A 294 -18.48 -0.70 -8.65
CA TYR A 294 -18.04 -0.64 -10.04
C TYR A 294 -17.77 -2.04 -10.59
N LEU A 295 -17.01 -2.86 -9.89
CA LEU A 295 -16.66 -4.22 -10.31
C LEU A 295 -17.89 -5.14 -10.42
N GLU A 296 -18.85 -5.01 -9.51
CA GLU A 296 -20.10 -5.78 -9.53
C GLU A 296 -21.01 -5.46 -10.73
N LYS A 297 -20.89 -4.28 -11.33
CA LYS A 297 -21.59 -3.98 -12.59
C LYS A 297 -20.98 -4.71 -13.77
N GLU A 298 -19.65 -4.93 -13.75
CA GLU A 298 -18.93 -5.62 -14.82
C GLU A 298 -19.08 -7.15 -14.75
N LYS A 299 -18.87 -7.72 -13.56
CA LYS A 299 -18.91 -9.18 -13.31
C LYS A 299 -19.67 -9.47 -11.99
N PRO A 300 -21.01 -9.50 -11.99
CA PRO A 300 -21.81 -9.70 -10.78
C PRO A 300 -21.47 -11.01 -10.05
N GLY A 301 -21.24 -10.93 -8.72
CA GLY A 301 -20.95 -12.07 -7.87
C GLY A 301 -19.54 -12.67 -8.01
N PHE A 302 -18.68 -12.08 -8.87
CA PHE A 302 -17.32 -12.60 -9.08
C PHE A 302 -16.32 -12.05 -8.07
N HIS A 303 -16.51 -10.83 -7.63
CA HIS A 303 -15.62 -10.11 -6.71
C HIS A 303 -16.11 -10.23 -5.26
N LYS A 304 -15.33 -9.74 -4.30
CA LYS A 304 -15.70 -9.78 -2.88
C LYS A 304 -15.27 -8.52 -2.14
N LEU A 305 -16.09 -8.09 -1.16
CA LEU A 305 -15.79 -6.98 -0.25
C LEU A 305 -15.85 -7.45 1.20
N TYR A 306 -14.83 -7.09 1.98
CA TYR A 306 -14.76 -7.23 3.43
C TYR A 306 -14.56 -5.86 4.09
N LEU A 307 -15.46 -5.49 4.97
CA LEU A 307 -15.33 -4.31 5.82
C LEU A 307 -14.95 -4.74 7.24
N MET A 308 -13.77 -4.31 7.68
CA MET A 308 -13.15 -4.73 8.94
C MET A 308 -13.44 -3.68 10.02
N GLU A 309 -14.49 -3.90 10.81
CA GLU A 309 -15.06 -2.94 11.79
C GLU A 309 -14.06 -2.41 12.84
N LYS A 310 -13.11 -3.26 13.26
CA LYS A 310 -12.17 -2.94 14.33
C LYS A 310 -10.82 -2.40 13.83
N TYR A 311 -10.63 -2.34 12.51
CA TYR A 311 -9.35 -2.05 11.87
C TYR A 311 -9.36 -0.70 11.16
N SER A 312 -8.19 -0.08 11.09
CA SER A 312 -7.92 1.13 10.34
C SER A 312 -7.16 0.79 9.02
N HIS A 313 -6.12 1.52 8.70
CA HIS A 313 -5.41 1.45 7.42
C HIS A 313 -4.34 0.34 7.40
N LEU A 314 -3.43 0.35 8.36
CA LEU A 314 -2.24 -0.52 8.42
C LEU A 314 -2.32 -1.63 9.46
N ASP A 315 -3.06 -1.44 10.53
CA ASP A 315 -3.23 -2.44 11.58
C ASP A 315 -3.95 -3.72 11.11
N ILE A 316 -4.51 -3.70 9.92
CA ILE A 316 -4.91 -4.91 9.16
C ILE A 316 -3.72 -5.87 8.97
N PHE A 317 -2.47 -5.37 8.85
CA PHE A 317 -1.28 -6.20 8.66
C PHE A 317 -0.44 -6.39 9.93
N PHE A 318 -0.43 -5.43 10.83
CA PHE A 318 0.40 -5.51 12.03
C PHE A 318 -0.38 -5.41 13.36
N GLY A 319 -1.70 -5.40 13.29
CA GLY A 319 -2.53 -5.48 14.49
C GLY A 319 -2.37 -6.81 15.20
N LYS A 320 -2.31 -6.77 16.55
CA LYS A 320 -2.08 -7.96 17.40
C LYS A 320 -3.03 -9.14 17.15
N ASN A 321 -4.24 -8.88 16.62
CA ASN A 321 -5.24 -9.91 16.31
C ASN A 321 -5.42 -10.12 14.78
N ALA A 322 -4.63 -9.48 13.92
CA ALA A 322 -4.78 -9.59 12.47
C ALA A 322 -4.64 -11.04 11.98
N HIS A 323 -3.80 -11.84 12.64
CA HIS A 323 -3.60 -13.27 12.35
C HIS A 323 -4.83 -14.14 12.62
N VAL A 324 -5.78 -13.68 13.41
CA VAL A 324 -7.06 -14.38 13.67
C VAL A 324 -8.19 -13.79 12.85
N ASP A 325 -8.27 -12.46 12.81
CA ASP A 325 -9.45 -11.76 12.26
C ASP A 325 -9.34 -11.52 10.74
N VAL A 326 -8.14 -11.37 10.20
CA VAL A 326 -7.91 -10.86 8.83
C VAL A 326 -7.22 -11.88 7.92
N PHE A 327 -6.06 -12.37 8.31
CA PHE A 327 -5.22 -13.21 7.43
C PHE A 327 -5.90 -14.51 6.97
N PRO A 328 -6.67 -15.22 7.83
CA PRO A 328 -7.41 -16.40 7.36
C PRO A 328 -8.42 -16.09 6.26
N LEU A 329 -9.04 -14.89 6.29
CA LEU A 329 -9.95 -14.45 5.24
C LEU A 329 -9.19 -14.18 3.93
N MET A 330 -8.05 -13.47 3.99
CA MET A 330 -7.21 -13.20 2.81
C MET A 330 -6.72 -14.51 2.18
N ILE A 331 -6.19 -15.43 2.98
CA ILE A 331 -5.67 -16.73 2.50
C ILE A 331 -6.80 -17.57 1.87
N ASN A 332 -7.96 -17.65 2.53
CA ASN A 332 -9.11 -18.37 1.97
C ASN A 332 -9.60 -17.77 0.63
N GLU A 333 -9.49 -16.46 0.44
CA GLU A 333 -9.84 -15.85 -0.83
C GLU A 333 -8.77 -16.06 -1.92
N LEU A 334 -7.50 -16.14 -1.55
CA LEU A 334 -6.42 -16.55 -2.47
C LEU A 334 -6.59 -18.03 -2.91
N ASP A 335 -7.09 -18.89 -2.03
CA ASP A 335 -7.30 -20.33 -2.34
C ASP A 335 -8.47 -20.61 -3.31
N LYS A 336 -9.34 -19.63 -3.57
CA LYS A 336 -10.51 -19.76 -4.45
C LYS A 336 -10.24 -19.41 -5.92
N GLY A 337 -9.06 -18.95 -6.25
CA GLY A 337 -8.71 -18.51 -7.58
C GLY A 337 -7.49 -19.19 -8.18
#